data_91711cfecd91b8e631b3203dce516158
#
_entry.id   91711cfecd91b8e631b3203dce516158
#
_cell.length_a   1.000
_cell.length_b   1.000
_cell.length_c   1.000
_cell.angle_alpha   90.00
_cell.angle_beta   90.00
_cell.angle_gamma   90.00
#
_symmetry.space_group_name_H-M   'P 1'
#
loop_
_entity.id
_entity.type
_entity.pdbx_description
1 polymer ?
#
loop_
_entity_poly.entity_id
_entity_poly.type
_entity_poly.pdbx_seq_one_letter_code
_entity_poly.pdbx_strand_id
1 'polypeptide(L)'
;AVVFYHLFDLLKSAHFTESTLFDGGFLGVDIFFVISGFLITSSVFYKLSNNDFSLLSFYKRRFLRIVPTLLFVCIFTLIVGYFLLFPMVYRELNIEVANALLFIGNFRFANSGGYFALDSSDKLLLHTWYLAVTIQFYILFPLIVLLLKKVFSLKRLPLAVTIVFILLTVT
;
A
#
# COMPACT_ATOMS: atom_id res chain seq x y z
N ALA A 1 9.90 -3.82 11.56
CA ALA A 1 10.43 -4.96 10.82
C ALA A 1 11.03 -4.53 9.47
N VAL A 2 10.25 -3.96 8.53
CA VAL A 2 10.69 -3.62 7.16
C VAL A 2 11.89 -2.65 7.15
N VAL A 3 11.88 -1.58 7.97
CA VAL A 3 13.00 -0.62 8.04
C VAL A 3 14.29 -1.31 8.49
N PHE A 4 14.21 -2.19 9.51
CA PHE A 4 15.37 -2.94 9.96
C PHE A 4 15.86 -3.95 8.92
N TYR A 5 14.95 -4.59 8.17
CA TYR A 5 15.31 -5.45 7.05
C TYR A 5 16.18 -4.72 6.03
N HIS A 6 15.73 -3.57 5.54
CA HIS A 6 16.49 -2.79 4.55
C HIS A 6 17.80 -2.23 5.11
N LEU A 7 17.82 -1.82 6.39
CA LEU A 7 19.06 -1.37 7.03
C LEU A 7 20.09 -2.51 7.12
N PHE A 8 19.65 -3.71 7.53
CA PHE A 8 20.55 -4.87 7.62
C PHE A 8 20.96 -5.38 6.24
N ASP A 9 20.10 -5.33 5.24
CA ASP A 9 20.44 -5.66 3.86
C ASP A 9 21.52 -4.72 3.31
N LEU A 10 21.40 -3.43 3.57
CA LEU A 10 22.41 -2.43 3.25
C LEU A 10 23.74 -2.70 3.98
N LEU A 11 23.70 -3.06 5.27
CA LEU A 11 24.88 -3.39 6.04
C LEU A 11 25.56 -4.69 5.59
N LYS A 12 24.78 -5.68 5.15
CA LYS A 12 25.30 -6.90 4.51
C LYS A 12 26.01 -6.57 3.20
N SER A 13 25.39 -5.78 2.33
CA SER A 13 25.99 -5.38 1.05
C SER A 13 27.28 -4.58 1.23
N ALA A 14 27.40 -3.84 2.33
CA ALA A 14 28.61 -3.13 2.72
C ALA A 14 29.64 -3.96 3.51
N HIS A 15 29.42 -5.28 3.67
CA HIS A 15 30.27 -6.21 4.43
C HIS A 15 30.46 -5.88 5.93
N PHE A 16 29.51 -5.14 6.54
CA PHE A 16 29.57 -4.83 7.96
C PHE A 16 28.95 -5.91 8.86
N THR A 17 28.10 -6.79 8.34
CA THR A 17 27.43 -7.84 9.12
C THR A 17 27.00 -9.01 8.26
N GLU A 18 27.02 -10.23 8.81
CA GLU A 18 26.46 -11.46 8.23
C GLU A 18 25.18 -11.92 8.96
N SER A 19 24.61 -11.06 9.80
CA SER A 19 23.44 -11.42 10.60
C SER A 19 22.22 -11.72 9.73
N THR A 20 21.55 -12.84 10.00
CA THR A 20 20.30 -13.28 9.35
C THR A 20 19.04 -12.94 10.16
N LEU A 21 19.18 -12.23 11.29
CA LEU A 21 18.11 -11.98 12.24
C LEU A 21 16.88 -11.26 11.64
N PHE A 22 17.08 -10.49 10.58
CA PHE A 22 16.03 -9.69 9.96
C PHE A 22 15.66 -10.13 8.55
N ASP A 23 16.14 -11.27 8.07
CA ASP A 23 15.85 -11.76 6.71
C ASP A 23 14.36 -11.96 6.43
N GLY A 24 13.53 -12.20 7.45
CA GLY A 24 12.08 -12.26 7.36
C GLY A 24 11.35 -10.91 7.44
N GLY A 25 12.07 -9.78 7.47
CA GLY A 25 11.47 -8.45 7.65
C GLY A 25 10.54 -8.01 6.51
N PHE A 26 10.66 -8.60 5.32
CA PHE A 26 9.75 -8.40 4.19
C PHE A 26 8.30 -8.81 4.53
N LEU A 27 8.10 -9.80 5.42
CA LEU A 27 6.78 -10.19 5.92
C LEU A 27 6.06 -9.05 6.67
N GLY A 28 6.79 -7.99 7.05
CA GLY A 28 6.20 -6.82 7.69
C GLY A 28 5.17 -6.11 6.82
N VAL A 29 5.26 -6.20 5.49
CA VAL A 29 4.27 -5.66 4.55
C VAL A 29 2.98 -6.49 4.59
N ASP A 30 3.09 -7.82 4.62
CA ASP A 30 1.93 -8.70 4.70
C ASP A 30 1.20 -8.52 6.04
N ILE A 31 1.94 -8.43 7.14
CA ILE A 31 1.38 -8.11 8.47
C ILE A 31 0.67 -6.76 8.44
N PHE A 32 1.26 -5.76 7.79
CA PHE A 32 0.63 -4.44 7.61
C PHE A 32 -0.70 -4.54 6.87
N PHE A 33 -0.78 -5.32 5.78
CA PHE A 33 -2.03 -5.52 5.04
C PHE A 33 -3.09 -6.21 5.89
N VAL A 34 -2.73 -7.24 6.65
CA VAL A 34 -3.67 -7.95 7.55
C VAL A 34 -4.21 -6.99 8.62
N ILE A 35 -3.34 -6.26 9.30
CA ILE A 35 -3.75 -5.29 10.35
C ILE A 35 -4.62 -4.18 9.74
N SER A 36 -4.21 -3.62 8.61
CA SER A 36 -4.95 -2.55 7.93
C SER A 36 -6.34 -3.03 7.50
N GLY A 37 -6.43 -4.22 6.91
CA GLY A 37 -7.68 -4.85 6.52
C GLY A 37 -8.60 -5.09 7.71
N PHE A 38 -8.08 -5.61 8.82
CA PHE A 38 -8.82 -5.81 10.06
C PHE A 38 -9.38 -4.50 10.64
N LEU A 39 -8.54 -3.47 10.76
CA LEU A 39 -8.95 -2.17 11.32
C LEU A 39 -10.02 -1.48 10.47
N ILE A 40 -9.91 -1.58 9.14
CA ILE A 40 -10.90 -0.99 8.25
C ILE A 40 -12.20 -1.74 8.31
N THR A 41 -12.15 -3.07 8.22
CA THR A 41 -13.31 -3.92 8.32
C THR A 41 -14.08 -3.64 9.61
N SER A 42 -13.38 -3.68 10.75
CA SER A 42 -13.95 -3.38 12.07
C SER A 42 -14.58 -1.98 12.11
N SER A 43 -13.90 -0.96 11.59
CA SER A 43 -14.41 0.41 11.56
C SER A 43 -15.66 0.56 10.69
N VAL A 44 -15.69 -0.08 9.51
CA VAL A 44 -16.85 -0.03 8.60
C VAL A 44 -18.04 -0.74 9.21
N PHE A 45 -17.88 -1.97 9.73
CA PHE A 45 -18.97 -2.73 10.34
C PHE A 45 -19.51 -2.06 11.60
N TYR A 46 -18.65 -1.54 12.48
CA TYR A 46 -19.07 -0.80 13.67
C TYR A 46 -19.96 0.40 13.31
N LYS A 47 -19.56 1.19 12.32
CA LYS A 47 -20.34 2.36 11.88
C LYS A 47 -21.63 1.96 11.15
N LEU A 48 -21.61 0.88 10.39
CA LEU A 48 -22.80 0.35 9.74
C LEU A 48 -23.84 -0.18 10.75
N SER A 49 -23.42 -0.82 11.83
CA SER A 49 -24.31 -1.31 12.87
C SER A 49 -24.96 -0.17 13.66
N ASN A 50 -24.26 0.96 13.81
CA ASN A 50 -24.78 2.15 14.47
C ASN A 50 -25.54 3.11 13.52
N ASN A 51 -25.73 2.74 12.25
CA ASN A 51 -26.30 3.59 11.21
C ASN A 51 -25.59 4.96 11.02
N ASP A 52 -24.31 5.06 11.39
CA ASP A 52 -23.46 6.26 11.32
C ASP A 52 -22.38 6.15 10.23
N PHE A 53 -22.56 5.30 9.23
CA PHE A 53 -21.59 5.15 8.17
C PHE A 53 -21.81 6.17 7.06
N SER A 54 -20.82 7.06 6.88
CA SER A 54 -20.73 7.99 5.77
C SER A 54 -19.51 7.70 4.93
N LEU A 55 -19.74 7.34 3.65
CA LEU A 55 -18.69 7.01 2.69
C LEU A 55 -17.74 8.19 2.47
N LEU A 56 -18.28 9.41 2.32
CA LEU A 56 -17.50 10.64 2.12
C LEU A 56 -16.60 10.93 3.33
N SER A 57 -17.16 10.82 4.55
CA SER A 57 -16.38 11.00 5.78
C SER A 57 -15.30 9.94 5.96
N PHE A 58 -15.57 8.71 5.52
CA PHE A 58 -14.60 7.62 5.52
C PHE A 58 -13.42 7.96 4.59
N TYR A 59 -13.68 8.31 3.33
CA TYR A 59 -12.63 8.66 2.36
C TYR A 59 -11.84 9.88 2.78
N LYS A 60 -12.52 10.96 3.20
CA LYS A 60 -11.87 12.20 3.63
C LYS A 60 -10.82 11.93 4.73
N ARG A 61 -11.17 11.14 5.76
CA ARG A 61 -10.22 10.83 6.85
C ARG A 61 -9.00 10.03 6.38
N ARG A 62 -9.19 9.10 5.43
CA ARG A 62 -8.09 8.27 4.88
C ARG A 62 -7.20 9.09 3.97
N PHE A 63 -7.81 9.89 3.10
CA PHE A 63 -7.10 10.76 2.17
C PHE A 63 -6.23 11.78 2.90
N LEU A 64 -6.79 12.49 3.88
CA LEU A 64 -6.06 13.49 4.69
C LEU A 64 -4.93 12.87 5.52
N ARG A 65 -4.98 11.59 5.80
CA ARG A 65 -3.90 10.89 6.53
C ARG A 65 -2.74 10.47 5.61
N ILE A 66 -3.03 10.11 4.35
CA ILE A 66 -2.05 9.49 3.45
C ILE A 66 -1.46 10.51 2.49
N VAL A 67 -2.31 11.29 1.82
CA VAL A 67 -1.89 12.17 0.72
C VAL A 67 -0.90 13.25 1.14
N PRO A 68 -1.05 13.96 2.26
CA PRO A 68 -0.09 15.00 2.63
C PRO A 68 1.33 14.46 2.83
N THR A 69 1.46 13.30 3.49
CA THR A 69 2.76 12.65 3.70
C THR A 69 3.36 12.18 2.38
N LEU A 70 2.54 11.57 1.51
CA LEU A 70 3.01 11.14 0.19
C LEU A 70 3.47 12.33 -0.65
N LEU A 71 2.70 13.41 -0.70
CA LEU A 71 3.07 14.64 -1.41
C LEU A 71 4.39 15.22 -0.90
N PHE A 72 4.57 15.29 0.43
CA PHE A 72 5.81 15.75 1.02
C PHE A 72 7.01 14.91 0.56
N VAL A 73 6.89 13.58 0.65
CA VAL A 73 7.96 12.68 0.20
C VAL A 73 8.24 12.85 -1.30
N CYS A 74 7.21 12.89 -2.14
CA CYS A 74 7.35 13.06 -3.59
C CYS A 74 8.06 14.39 -3.94
N ILE A 75 7.63 15.50 -3.35
CA ILE A 75 8.22 16.83 -3.60
C ILE A 75 9.67 16.85 -3.11
N PHE A 76 9.93 16.34 -1.90
CA PHE A 76 11.28 16.26 -1.34
C PHE A 76 12.22 15.44 -2.25
N THR A 77 11.76 14.25 -2.67
CA THR A 77 12.56 13.37 -3.53
C THR A 77 12.82 13.99 -4.90
N LEU A 78 11.84 14.71 -5.49
CA LEU A 78 12.03 15.45 -6.75
C LEU A 78 13.06 16.57 -6.61
N ILE A 79 12.99 17.37 -5.53
CA ILE A 79 13.94 18.46 -5.31
C ILE A 79 15.36 17.90 -5.13
N VAL A 80 15.53 16.92 -4.27
CA VAL A 80 16.83 16.30 -4.02
C VAL A 80 17.35 15.60 -5.27
N GLY A 81 16.48 14.86 -5.97
CA GLY A 81 16.82 14.16 -7.20
C GLY A 81 17.26 15.08 -8.33
N TYR A 82 16.67 16.28 -8.43
CA TYR A 82 17.09 17.28 -9.43
C TYR A 82 18.56 17.68 -9.31
N PHE A 83 19.08 17.75 -8.08
CA PHE A 83 20.48 18.14 -7.84
C PHE A 83 21.46 16.97 -7.85
N LEU A 84 21.01 15.75 -7.54
CA LEU A 84 21.90 14.62 -7.30
C LEU A 84 21.87 13.56 -8.40
N LEU A 85 20.80 13.46 -9.19
CA LEU A 85 20.60 12.37 -10.13
C LEU A 85 21.00 12.76 -11.56
N PHE A 86 21.51 11.77 -12.30
CA PHE A 86 21.70 11.92 -13.75
C PHE A 86 20.33 12.10 -14.46
N PRO A 87 20.29 12.81 -15.60
CA PRO A 87 19.03 13.11 -16.30
C PRO A 87 18.14 11.89 -16.62
N MET A 88 18.75 10.74 -16.95
CA MET A 88 18.01 9.52 -17.21
C MET A 88 17.32 8.97 -15.96
N VAL A 89 18.03 8.92 -14.84
CA VAL A 89 17.50 8.44 -13.55
C VAL A 89 16.43 9.41 -13.03
N TYR A 90 16.64 10.71 -13.18
CA TYR A 90 15.66 11.73 -12.81
C TYR A 90 14.37 11.62 -13.63
N ARG A 91 14.46 11.28 -14.91
CA ARG A 91 13.28 11.00 -15.74
C ARG A 91 12.48 9.82 -15.21
N GLU A 92 13.15 8.73 -14.85
CA GLU A 92 12.48 7.58 -14.24
C GLU A 92 11.82 7.93 -12.89
N LEU A 93 12.50 8.71 -12.05
CA LEU A 93 11.94 9.22 -10.81
C LEU A 93 10.63 10.02 -11.04
N ASN A 94 10.58 10.88 -12.06
CA ASN A 94 9.36 11.63 -12.38
C ASN A 94 8.18 10.70 -12.71
N ILE A 95 8.45 9.60 -13.42
CA ILE A 95 7.43 8.62 -13.76
C ILE A 95 7.00 7.83 -12.49
N GLU A 96 7.94 7.50 -11.60
CA GLU A 96 7.62 6.87 -10.31
C GLU A 96 6.75 7.76 -9.44
N VAL A 97 7.07 9.05 -9.35
CA VAL A 97 6.26 10.04 -8.62
C VAL A 97 4.85 10.13 -9.20
N ALA A 98 4.71 10.21 -10.53
CA ALA A 98 3.38 10.24 -11.17
C ALA A 98 2.57 8.98 -10.84
N ASN A 99 3.17 7.79 -10.90
CA ASN A 99 2.50 6.54 -10.56
C ASN A 99 2.16 6.44 -9.06
N ALA A 100 3.00 6.97 -8.18
CA ALA A 100 2.73 7.02 -6.75
C ALA A 100 1.54 7.94 -6.43
N LEU A 101 1.48 9.13 -7.04
CA LEU A 101 0.39 10.09 -6.85
C LEU A 101 -0.95 9.60 -7.44
N LEU A 102 -0.90 8.83 -8.52
CA LEU A 102 -2.08 8.19 -9.12
C LEU A 102 -2.47 6.88 -8.43
N PHE A 103 -1.70 6.41 -7.45
CA PHE A 103 -1.90 5.14 -6.76
C PHE A 103 -1.98 3.92 -7.70
N ILE A 104 -1.16 3.91 -8.77
CA ILE A 104 -1.05 2.83 -9.76
C ILE A 104 0.34 2.19 -9.81
N GLY A 105 1.22 2.55 -8.89
CA GLY A 105 2.59 2.04 -8.82
C GLY A 105 2.68 0.51 -8.76
N ASN A 106 1.72 -0.15 -8.10
CA ASN A 106 1.67 -1.61 -8.03
C ASN A 106 1.59 -2.28 -9.41
N PHE A 107 0.81 -1.75 -10.35
CA PHE A 107 0.71 -2.30 -11.71
C PHE A 107 2.00 -2.12 -12.50
N ARG A 108 2.66 -0.96 -12.35
CA ARG A 108 3.95 -0.73 -13.00
C ARG A 108 5.01 -1.70 -12.50
N PHE A 109 5.13 -1.86 -11.19
CA PHE A 109 6.14 -2.74 -10.60
C PHE A 109 5.86 -4.22 -10.90
N ALA A 110 4.59 -4.64 -10.95
CA ALA A 110 4.24 -5.99 -11.38
C ALA A 110 4.72 -6.28 -12.81
N ASN A 111 4.57 -5.33 -13.74
CA ASN A 111 4.98 -5.47 -15.13
C ASN A 111 6.51 -5.39 -15.34
N SER A 112 7.26 -4.82 -14.41
CA SER A 112 8.72 -4.67 -14.49
C SER A 112 9.49 -5.80 -13.78
N GLY A 113 8.92 -6.99 -13.65
CA GLY A 113 9.55 -8.15 -12.99
C GLY A 113 9.28 -8.26 -11.49
N GLY A 114 8.43 -7.39 -10.96
CA GLY A 114 8.02 -7.42 -9.55
C GLY A 114 9.00 -6.76 -8.58
N TYR A 115 8.68 -6.86 -7.29
CA TYR A 115 9.44 -6.26 -6.20
C TYR A 115 10.85 -6.87 -6.04
N PHE A 116 11.02 -8.13 -6.37
CA PHE A 116 12.27 -8.87 -6.22
C PHE A 116 13.13 -8.91 -7.49
N ALA A 117 12.79 -8.14 -8.54
CA ALA A 117 13.61 -8.05 -9.74
C ALA A 117 14.97 -7.39 -9.45
N LEU A 118 16.01 -7.82 -10.18
CA LEU A 118 17.38 -7.29 -10.04
C LEU A 118 17.46 -5.75 -10.20
N ASP A 119 16.59 -5.16 -11.04
CA ASP A 119 16.52 -3.71 -11.26
C ASP A 119 15.72 -2.96 -10.17
N SER A 120 15.28 -3.63 -9.11
CA SER A 120 14.47 -2.99 -8.05
C SER A 120 15.27 -2.02 -7.18
N SER A 121 16.58 -2.22 -7.05
CA SER A 121 17.50 -1.37 -6.28
C SER A 121 17.58 0.06 -6.79
N ASP A 122 17.34 0.28 -8.08
CA ASP A 122 17.46 1.60 -8.71
C ASP A 122 16.16 2.43 -8.61
N LYS A 123 15.08 1.85 -8.06
CA LYS A 123 13.78 2.49 -7.96
C LYS A 123 13.59 3.17 -6.61
N LEU A 124 13.73 4.50 -6.58
CA LEU A 124 13.69 5.30 -5.34
C LEU A 124 12.33 5.25 -4.62
N LEU A 125 11.22 5.17 -5.35
CA LEU A 125 9.86 5.13 -4.81
C LEU A 125 9.23 3.74 -4.91
N LEU A 126 10.03 2.68 -5.06
CA LEU A 126 9.53 1.31 -5.14
C LEU A 126 8.51 1.00 -4.04
N HIS A 127 8.82 1.39 -2.81
CA HIS A 127 8.00 1.10 -1.64
C HIS A 127 6.59 1.72 -1.68
N THR A 128 6.32 2.65 -2.60
CA THR A 128 4.97 3.23 -2.75
C THR A 128 3.95 2.25 -3.34
N TRP A 129 4.39 1.09 -3.86
CA TRP A 129 3.48 0.09 -4.41
C TRP A 129 2.46 -0.44 -3.39
N TYR A 130 2.89 -0.71 -2.15
CA TYR A 130 1.98 -1.18 -1.11
C TYR A 130 0.93 -0.12 -0.72
N LEU A 131 1.29 1.17 -0.85
CA LEU A 131 0.39 2.28 -0.62
C LEU A 131 -0.70 2.34 -1.70
N ALA A 132 -0.33 2.08 -2.96
CA ALA A 132 -1.27 1.98 -4.07
C ALA A 132 -2.30 0.87 -3.81
N VAL A 133 -1.85 -0.34 -3.46
CA VAL A 133 -2.73 -1.47 -3.10
C VAL A 133 -3.65 -1.10 -1.93
N THR A 134 -3.10 -0.46 -0.90
CA THR A 134 -3.86 -0.03 0.28
C THR A 134 -4.99 0.94 -0.08
N ILE A 135 -4.70 1.95 -0.91
CA ILE A 135 -5.71 2.95 -1.33
C ILE A 135 -6.77 2.31 -2.22
N GLN A 136 -6.39 1.43 -3.15
CA GLN A 136 -7.33 0.68 -3.98
C GLN A 136 -8.28 -0.15 -3.11
N PHE A 137 -7.75 -0.85 -2.10
CA PHE A 137 -8.57 -1.57 -1.12
C PHE A 137 -9.50 -0.62 -0.34
N TYR A 138 -9.02 0.54 0.10
CA TYR A 138 -9.84 1.53 0.82
C TYR A 138 -10.99 2.07 -0.02
N ILE A 139 -10.82 2.17 -1.33
CA ILE A 139 -11.87 2.59 -2.24
C ILE A 139 -12.87 1.47 -2.47
N LEU A 140 -12.41 0.27 -2.81
CA LEU A 140 -13.26 -0.84 -3.23
C LEU A 140 -14.01 -1.49 -2.07
N PHE A 141 -13.35 -1.69 -0.93
CA PHE A 141 -13.92 -2.43 0.21
C PHE A 141 -15.26 -1.86 0.70
N PRO A 142 -15.37 -0.56 1.05
CA PRO A 142 -16.64 -0.02 1.54
C PRO A 142 -17.74 -0.01 0.47
N LEU A 143 -17.40 0.11 -0.81
CA LEU A 143 -18.36 0.02 -1.91
C LEU A 143 -18.94 -1.40 -2.00
N ILE A 144 -18.10 -2.43 -1.95
CA ILE A 144 -18.51 -3.84 -1.94
C ILE A 144 -19.41 -4.11 -0.74
N VAL A 145 -19.01 -3.65 0.45
CA VAL A 145 -19.81 -3.84 1.68
C VAL A 145 -21.18 -3.17 1.56
N LEU A 146 -21.27 -1.95 1.03
CA LEU A 146 -22.54 -1.24 0.82
C LEU A 146 -23.43 -1.91 -0.22
N LEU A 147 -22.85 -2.45 -1.30
CA LEU A 147 -23.59 -3.22 -2.28
C LEU A 147 -24.16 -4.51 -1.66
N LEU A 148 -23.37 -5.25 -0.93
CA LEU A 148 -23.79 -6.46 -0.25
C LEU A 148 -24.83 -6.18 0.84
N LYS A 149 -24.76 -5.04 1.53
CA LYS A 149 -25.76 -4.61 2.52
C LYS A 149 -27.15 -4.45 1.92
N LYS A 150 -27.29 -4.16 0.61
CA LYS A 150 -28.59 -4.07 -0.06
C LYS A 150 -29.29 -5.43 -0.21
N VAL A 151 -28.51 -6.52 -0.27
CA VAL A 151 -28.98 -7.86 -0.52
C VAL A 151 -29.03 -8.69 0.77
N PHE A 152 -28.04 -8.50 1.65
CA PHE A 152 -27.87 -9.30 2.85
C PHE A 152 -28.19 -8.50 4.11
N SER A 153 -28.83 -9.15 5.11
CA SER A 153 -29.00 -8.56 6.43
C SER A 153 -27.67 -8.34 7.14
N LEU A 154 -27.61 -7.38 8.07
CA LEU A 154 -26.38 -7.06 8.84
C LEU A 154 -25.75 -8.29 9.52
N LYS A 155 -26.54 -9.26 9.94
CA LYS A 155 -26.05 -10.51 10.55
C LYS A 155 -25.31 -11.41 9.58
N ARG A 156 -25.73 -11.47 8.30
CA ARG A 156 -25.12 -12.29 7.24
C ARG A 156 -24.06 -11.55 6.43
N LEU A 157 -24.00 -10.23 6.56
CA LEU A 157 -23.10 -9.37 5.79
C LEU A 157 -21.62 -9.75 5.96
N PRO A 158 -21.08 -10.02 7.17
CA PRO A 158 -19.68 -10.43 7.32
C PRO A 158 -19.35 -11.69 6.54
N LEU A 159 -20.22 -12.70 6.61
CA LEU A 159 -20.05 -13.95 5.88
C LEU A 159 -20.07 -13.72 4.36
N ALA A 160 -21.01 -12.92 3.87
CA ALA A 160 -21.10 -12.59 2.44
C ALA A 160 -19.84 -11.87 1.94
N VAL A 161 -19.33 -10.91 2.72
CA VAL A 161 -18.06 -10.21 2.41
C VAL A 161 -16.89 -11.20 2.36
N THR A 162 -16.78 -12.08 3.35
CA THR A 162 -15.71 -13.09 3.40
C THR A 162 -15.76 -14.00 2.18
N ILE A 163 -16.94 -14.50 1.80
CA ILE A 163 -17.10 -15.36 0.62
C ILE A 163 -16.66 -14.63 -0.67
N VAL A 164 -17.10 -13.37 -0.84
CA VAL A 164 -16.71 -12.58 -2.03
C VAL A 164 -15.19 -12.41 -2.09
N PHE A 165 -14.52 -12.09 -0.98
CA PHE A 165 -13.06 -11.94 -0.98
C PHE A 165 -12.34 -13.27 -1.20
N ILE A 166 -12.81 -14.38 -0.65
CA ILE A 166 -12.23 -15.70 -0.95
C ILE A 166 -12.38 -16.02 -2.46
N LEU A 167 -13.53 -15.78 -3.05
CA LEU A 167 -13.73 -16.01 -4.48
C LEU A 167 -12.79 -15.15 -5.34
N LEU A 168 -12.58 -13.89 -4.96
CA LEU A 168 -11.66 -12.98 -5.67
C LEU A 168 -10.18 -13.36 -5.52
N THR A 169 -9.81 -14.16 -4.52
CA THR A 169 -8.41 -14.63 -4.35
C THR A 169 -8.12 -15.95 -5.08
N VAL A 170 -9.15 -16.67 -5.50
CA VAL A 170 -9.03 -17.97 -6.19
C VAL A 170 -9.07 -17.83 -7.72
N THR A 171 -9.55 -16.66 -8.21
CA THR A 171 -9.59 -16.32 -9.64
C THR A 171 -8.32 -15.59 -10.06
#